data_28d8cc3564b12a66c63ebb8b04d22252
#
_entry.id   28d8cc3564b12a66c63ebb8b04d22252
#
_cell.length_a   1.000
_cell.length_b   1.000
_cell.length_c   1.000
_cell.angle_alpha   90.00
_cell.angle_beta   90.00
_cell.angle_gamma   90.00
#
_symmetry.space_group_name_H-M   'P 1'
#
loop_
_entity.id
_entity.type
_entity.pdbx_description
1 polymer ?
#
loop_
_entity_poly.entity_id
_entity_poly.type
_entity_poly.pdbx_seq_one_letter_code
_entity_poly.pdbx_strand_id
1 'polypeptide(L)'
;MRTRTNRNLDAYQFTVRPLSKEEGGGYLMEYPDIPGCMSDGETIAEAIANGREALRDCVAVFQESGRKVPKPGIEAAQWRQRLPRTLYSKLTVQAENEGVSINSFVTAIIAEAIGSRLANTNKRR
;
A
#
# COMPACT_ATOMS: atom_id res chain seq x y z
N MET A 1 16.97 15.28 22.08
CA MET A 1 16.47 15.37 21.67
C MET A 1 16.07 15.06 20.78
N ARG A 2 15.84 14.99 20.28
CA ARG A 2 15.34 14.73 19.52
C ARG A 2 15.46 14.45 18.52
N THR A 3 15.53 13.70 18.30
CA THR A 3 15.75 13.49 17.07
C THR A 3 14.57 13.39 16.32
N ARG A 4 14.21 14.26 15.83
CA ARG A 4 13.19 14.22 15.14
C ARG A 4 13.52 13.91 13.83
N THR A 5 13.09 12.94 13.30
CA THR A 5 13.20 12.69 11.95
C THR A 5 12.36 13.69 11.29
N ASN A 6 12.95 14.51 10.58
CA ASN A 6 12.24 15.54 9.88
C ASN A 6 11.56 14.92 8.69
N ARG A 7 10.52 14.14 8.99
CA ARG A 7 9.80 13.43 7.95
C ARG A 7 8.77 14.34 7.30
N ASN A 8 8.81 14.45 6.00
CA ASN A 8 7.82 15.24 5.28
C ASN A 8 6.53 14.46 5.13
N LEU A 9 5.58 14.69 6.03
CA LEU A 9 4.31 13.98 6.02
C LEU A 9 3.42 14.38 4.84
N ASP A 10 3.66 15.54 4.24
CA ASP A 10 2.90 15.97 3.07
C ASP A 10 3.24 15.18 1.81
N ALA A 11 4.32 14.40 1.84
CA ALA A 11 4.72 13.57 0.72
C ALA A 11 3.86 12.30 0.60
N TYR A 12 3.13 11.93 1.65
CA TYR A 12 2.28 10.75 1.61
C TYR A 12 1.01 11.00 0.82
N GLN A 13 0.71 10.12 -0.12
CA GLN A 13 -0.51 10.21 -0.90
C GLN A 13 -1.70 9.76 -0.07
N PHE A 14 -2.84 10.34 -0.33
CA PHE A 14 -4.06 9.88 0.33
C PHE A 14 -5.21 9.86 -0.65
N THR A 15 -6.25 9.11 -0.31
CA THR A 15 -7.47 9.05 -1.08
C THR A 15 -8.64 9.47 -0.20
N VAL A 16 -9.66 10.04 -0.82
CA VAL A 16 -10.89 10.39 -0.12
C VAL A 16 -12.04 9.83 -0.94
N ARG A 17 -12.97 9.13 -0.28
CA ARG A 17 -14.15 8.63 -0.95
C ARG A 17 -15.38 8.83 -0.09
N PRO A 18 -16.56 8.97 -0.70
CA PRO A 18 -17.77 9.03 0.08
C PRO A 18 -18.08 7.66 0.70
N LEU A 19 -18.67 7.69 1.88
CA LEU A 19 -19.14 6.47 2.54
C LEU A 19 -20.64 6.32 2.29
N SER A 20 -21.08 5.09 2.12
CA SER A 20 -22.50 4.82 1.96
C SER A 20 -23.21 5.00 3.30
N LYS A 21 -24.55 5.03 3.28
CA LYS A 21 -25.31 5.12 4.51
C LYS A 21 -25.04 3.92 5.42
N GLU A 22 -24.87 2.75 4.84
CA GLU A 22 -24.56 1.54 5.62
C GLU A 22 -23.19 1.64 6.28
N GLU A 23 -22.28 2.37 5.67
CA GLU A 23 -20.94 2.56 6.22
C GLU A 23 -20.89 3.70 7.22
N GLY A 24 -21.98 4.42 7.40
CA GLY A 24 -22.04 5.51 8.36
C GLY A 24 -22.13 6.91 7.75
N GLY A 25 -22.04 7.00 6.44
CA GLY A 25 -22.10 8.30 5.74
C GLY A 25 -20.85 9.12 5.89
N GLY A 26 -20.84 10.29 5.29
CA GLY A 26 -19.67 11.16 5.30
C GLY A 26 -18.62 10.71 4.32
N TYR A 27 -17.35 10.93 4.66
CA TYR A 27 -16.21 10.65 3.79
C TYR A 27 -15.11 9.92 4.55
N LEU A 28 -14.44 8.99 3.86
CA LEU A 28 -13.30 8.28 4.41
C LEU A 28 -12.03 8.79 3.72
N MET A 29 -11.00 9.02 4.51
CA MET A 29 -9.68 9.42 4.02
C MET A 29 -8.71 8.35 4.45
N GLU A 30 -7.86 7.88 3.52
CA GLU A 30 -6.88 6.86 3.86
C GLU A 30 -5.53 7.11 3.22
N TYR A 31 -4.48 6.67 3.91
CA TYR A 31 -3.10 6.72 3.40
C TYR A 31 -2.68 5.31 2.99
N PRO A 32 -2.67 5.02 1.68
CA PRO A 32 -2.34 3.66 1.23
C PRO A 32 -0.95 3.19 1.64
N ASP A 33 0.01 4.10 1.76
CA ASP A 33 1.38 3.72 2.11
C ASP A 33 1.56 3.35 3.58
N ILE A 34 0.62 3.74 4.44
CA ILE A 34 0.68 3.42 5.87
C ILE A 34 -0.48 2.50 6.20
N PRO A 35 -0.25 1.20 6.37
CA PRO A 35 -1.34 0.25 6.65
C PRO A 35 -2.17 0.64 7.87
N GLY A 36 -3.48 0.68 7.70
CA GLY A 36 -4.40 0.99 8.78
C GLY A 36 -4.55 2.47 9.11
N CYS A 37 -3.86 3.35 8.38
CA CYS A 37 -3.95 4.77 8.64
C CYS A 37 -5.09 5.37 7.85
N MET A 38 -6.20 5.64 8.52
CA MET A 38 -7.39 6.20 7.91
C MET A 38 -8.18 7.00 8.93
N SER A 39 -9.06 7.83 8.44
CA SER A 39 -9.97 8.59 9.28
C SER A 39 -11.18 9.01 8.46
N ASP A 40 -12.19 9.56 9.11
CA ASP A 40 -13.40 9.98 8.43
C ASP A 40 -13.81 11.39 8.86
N GLY A 41 -14.82 11.90 8.20
CA GLY A 41 -15.38 13.20 8.54
C GLY A 41 -16.69 13.41 7.82
N GLU A 42 -17.46 14.37 8.28
CA GLU A 42 -18.74 14.71 7.68
C GLU A 42 -18.56 15.41 6.33
N THR A 43 -17.45 16.11 6.17
CA THR A 43 -17.10 16.79 4.92
C THR A 43 -15.73 16.32 4.46
N ILE A 44 -15.41 16.59 3.20
CA ILE A 44 -14.09 16.24 2.65
C ILE A 44 -12.99 16.95 3.44
N ALA A 45 -13.18 18.24 3.72
CA ALA A 45 -12.18 19.01 4.48
C ALA A 45 -11.96 18.44 5.88
N GLU A 46 -13.04 18.03 6.53
CA GLU A 46 -12.94 17.44 7.86
C GLU A 46 -12.23 16.09 7.82
N ALA A 47 -12.57 15.25 6.83
CA ALA A 47 -11.92 13.95 6.67
C ALA A 47 -10.41 14.12 6.46
N ILE A 48 -10.00 15.12 5.65
CA ILE A 48 -8.59 15.39 5.40
C ILE A 48 -7.90 15.88 6.68
N ALA A 49 -8.51 16.78 7.41
CA ALA A 49 -7.92 17.30 8.65
C ALA A 49 -7.73 16.17 9.68
N ASN A 50 -8.78 15.35 9.84
CA ASN A 50 -8.70 14.20 10.76
C ASN A 50 -7.68 13.17 10.29
N GLY A 51 -7.57 12.95 8.98
CA GLY A 51 -6.61 12.02 8.41
C GLY A 51 -5.17 12.47 8.64
N ARG A 52 -4.91 13.76 8.56
CA ARG A 52 -3.56 14.28 8.81
C ARG A 52 -3.15 14.07 10.26
N GLU A 53 -4.08 14.22 11.19
CA GLU A 53 -3.79 13.89 12.59
C GLU A 53 -3.54 12.40 12.76
N ALA A 54 -4.36 11.58 12.10
CA ALA A 54 -4.19 10.13 12.16
C ALA A 54 -2.81 9.72 11.62
N LEU A 55 -2.33 10.39 10.56
CA LEU A 55 -1.01 10.09 10.02
C LEU A 55 0.08 10.37 11.05
N ARG A 56 0.02 11.51 11.72
CA ARG A 56 0.99 11.82 12.76
C ARG A 56 0.98 10.77 13.87
N ASP A 57 -0.21 10.35 14.27
CA ASP A 57 -0.35 9.34 15.32
C ASP A 57 0.18 7.99 14.86
N CYS A 58 -0.12 7.58 13.62
CA CYS A 58 0.37 6.32 13.06
C CYS A 58 1.89 6.31 12.99
N VAL A 59 2.49 7.40 12.53
CA VAL A 59 3.95 7.51 12.45
C VAL A 59 4.57 7.41 13.84
N ALA A 60 3.97 8.07 14.83
CA ALA A 60 4.45 8.02 16.21
C ALA A 60 4.41 6.59 16.76
N VAL A 61 3.33 5.85 16.47
CA VAL A 61 3.20 4.47 16.92
C VAL A 61 4.29 3.59 16.30
N PHE A 62 4.55 3.74 14.99
CA PHE A 62 5.63 3.00 14.35
C PHE A 62 6.97 3.30 15.01
N GLN A 63 7.25 4.57 15.27
CA GLN A 63 8.52 4.96 15.87
C GLN A 63 8.68 4.42 17.29
N GLU A 64 7.61 4.50 18.08
CA GLU A 64 7.63 4.00 19.47
C GLU A 64 7.80 2.49 19.55
N SER A 65 7.26 1.78 18.58
CA SER A 65 7.39 0.31 18.57
C SER A 65 8.68 -0.17 17.93
N GLY A 66 9.52 0.75 17.47
CA GLY A 66 10.78 0.38 16.83
C GLY A 66 10.63 -0.13 15.41
N ARG A 67 9.43 -0.04 14.85
CA ARG A 67 9.22 -0.49 13.48
C ARG A 67 9.57 0.62 12.50
N LYS A 68 10.02 0.22 11.33
CA LYS A 68 10.35 1.17 10.29
C LYS A 68 9.08 1.79 9.72
N VAL A 69 9.04 3.12 9.64
CA VAL A 69 7.91 3.83 9.04
C VAL A 69 8.00 3.69 7.52
N PRO A 70 6.94 3.18 6.85
CA PRO A 70 6.98 3.09 5.39
C PRO A 70 7.22 4.45 4.74
N LYS A 71 8.02 4.49 3.69
CA LYS A 71 8.33 5.71 2.98
C LYS A 71 7.24 6.05 1.98
N PRO A 72 7.01 7.35 1.70
CA PRO A 72 5.99 7.74 0.74
C PRO A 72 6.26 7.18 -0.64
N GLY A 73 5.29 6.43 -1.18
CA GLY A 73 5.34 5.96 -2.56
C GLY A 73 6.45 4.98 -2.90
N ILE A 74 7.23 4.56 -1.90
CA ILE A 74 8.37 3.67 -2.16
C ILE A 74 8.07 2.23 -1.78
N GLU A 75 7.38 2.05 -0.66
CA GLU A 75 7.12 0.70 -0.16
C GLU A 75 6.10 -0.06 -1.00
N ALA A 76 5.20 0.67 -1.64
CA ALA A 76 4.20 0.05 -2.50
C ALA A 76 4.03 0.89 -3.76
N ALA A 77 4.47 0.37 -4.87
CA ALA A 77 4.27 1.01 -6.16
C ALA A 77 3.11 0.35 -6.88
N GLN A 78 2.42 1.11 -7.70
CA GLN A 78 1.37 0.55 -8.53
C GLN A 78 1.86 0.45 -9.95
N TRP A 79 1.49 -0.64 -10.60
CA TRP A 79 1.86 -0.92 -11.96
C TRP A 79 0.66 -1.51 -12.67
N ARG A 80 0.38 -1.04 -13.87
CA ARG A 80 -0.74 -1.53 -14.64
C ARG A 80 -0.23 -2.18 -15.92
N GLN A 81 -0.65 -3.40 -16.16
CA GLN A 81 -0.22 -4.16 -17.32
C GLN A 81 -1.42 -4.74 -18.05
N ARG A 82 -1.43 -4.61 -19.37
CA ARG A 82 -2.45 -5.21 -20.18
C ARG A 82 -1.97 -6.59 -20.60
N LEU A 83 -2.78 -7.62 -20.33
CA LEU A 83 -2.42 -9.00 -20.61
C LEU A 83 -3.34 -9.61 -21.66
N PRO A 84 -2.83 -10.53 -22.49
CA PRO A 84 -3.72 -11.33 -23.32
C PRO A 84 -4.71 -12.11 -22.45
N ARG A 85 -5.92 -12.29 -22.96
CA ARG A 85 -6.97 -12.95 -22.19
C ARG A 85 -6.57 -14.36 -21.74
N THR A 86 -5.89 -15.12 -22.61
CA THR A 86 -5.47 -16.47 -22.28
C THR A 86 -4.50 -16.50 -21.13
N LEU A 87 -3.57 -15.55 -21.08
CA LEU A 87 -2.62 -15.47 -19.97
C LEU A 87 -3.32 -15.10 -18.68
N TYR A 88 -4.24 -14.15 -18.74
CA TYR A 88 -5.00 -13.75 -17.56
C TYR A 88 -5.82 -14.92 -17.00
N SER A 89 -6.43 -15.72 -17.87
CA SER A 89 -7.19 -16.89 -17.45
C SER A 89 -6.30 -17.92 -16.74
N LYS A 90 -5.09 -18.14 -17.25
CA LYS A 90 -4.16 -19.06 -16.61
C LYS A 90 -3.73 -18.56 -15.23
N LEU A 91 -3.50 -17.25 -15.10
CA LEU A 91 -3.17 -16.67 -13.80
C LEU A 91 -4.30 -16.86 -12.80
N THR A 92 -5.55 -16.64 -13.25
CA THR A 92 -6.71 -16.79 -12.38
C THR A 92 -6.81 -18.21 -11.85
N VAL A 93 -6.70 -19.21 -12.75
CA VAL A 93 -6.81 -20.61 -12.37
C VAL A 93 -5.70 -20.99 -11.37
N GLN A 94 -4.49 -20.59 -11.65
CA GLN A 94 -3.38 -20.93 -10.77
C GLN A 94 -3.51 -20.27 -9.40
N ALA A 95 -3.93 -19.01 -9.36
CA ALA A 95 -4.15 -18.32 -8.08
C ALA A 95 -5.22 -19.03 -7.26
N GLU A 96 -6.32 -19.44 -7.90
CA GLU A 96 -7.37 -20.19 -7.24
C GLU A 96 -6.86 -21.53 -6.70
N ASN A 97 -6.07 -22.23 -7.49
CA ASN A 97 -5.49 -23.52 -7.06
C ASN A 97 -4.61 -23.36 -5.84
N GLU A 98 -3.92 -22.24 -5.71
CA GLU A 98 -3.05 -21.99 -4.56
C GLU A 98 -3.78 -21.30 -3.41
N GLY A 99 -5.03 -20.92 -3.62
CA GLY A 99 -5.83 -20.27 -2.57
C GLY A 99 -5.38 -18.85 -2.26
N VAL A 100 -4.81 -18.14 -3.23
CA VAL A 100 -4.34 -16.76 -3.03
C VAL A 100 -4.97 -15.83 -4.06
N SER A 101 -4.89 -14.53 -3.81
CA SER A 101 -5.39 -13.55 -4.77
C SER A 101 -4.48 -13.50 -5.99
N ILE A 102 -5.03 -13.01 -7.11
CA ILE A 102 -4.23 -12.82 -8.34
C ILE A 102 -3.05 -11.89 -8.05
N ASN A 103 -3.27 -10.82 -7.30
CA ASN A 103 -2.20 -9.89 -6.95
C ASN A 103 -1.07 -10.56 -6.19
N SER A 104 -1.42 -11.37 -5.19
CA SER A 104 -0.42 -12.10 -4.40
C SER A 104 0.34 -13.10 -5.26
N PHE A 105 -0.39 -13.81 -6.11
CA PHE A 105 0.20 -14.82 -6.99
C PHE A 105 1.18 -14.17 -7.98
N VAL A 106 0.77 -13.09 -8.63
CA VAL A 106 1.62 -12.38 -9.59
C VAL A 106 2.85 -11.79 -8.90
N THR A 107 2.68 -11.23 -7.71
CA THR A 107 3.80 -10.68 -6.95
C THR A 107 4.84 -11.77 -6.65
N ALA A 108 4.37 -12.96 -6.25
CA ALA A 108 5.28 -14.08 -5.97
C ALA A 108 6.03 -14.51 -7.22
N ILE A 109 5.33 -14.62 -8.36
CA ILE A 109 5.96 -15.00 -9.62
C ILE A 109 7.04 -13.99 -10.03
N ILE A 110 6.72 -12.70 -9.91
CA ILE A 110 7.67 -11.65 -10.26
C ILE A 110 8.90 -11.74 -9.37
N ALA A 111 8.71 -11.91 -8.06
CA ALA A 111 9.81 -12.02 -7.13
C ALA A 111 10.71 -13.22 -7.44
N GLU A 112 10.09 -14.37 -7.74
CA GLU A 112 10.84 -15.57 -8.10
C GLU A 112 11.63 -15.38 -9.40
N ALA A 113 10.99 -14.77 -10.41
CA ALA A 113 11.63 -14.54 -11.70
C ALA A 113 12.83 -13.61 -11.56
N ILE A 114 12.70 -12.55 -10.76
CA ILE A 114 13.79 -11.62 -10.52
C ILE A 114 14.93 -12.34 -9.78
N GLY A 115 14.60 -13.13 -8.75
CA GLY A 115 15.59 -13.89 -8.01
C GLY A 115 16.38 -14.83 -8.91
N SER A 116 15.68 -15.56 -9.79
CA SER A 116 16.33 -16.47 -10.73
C SER A 116 17.27 -15.75 -11.69
N ARG A 117 16.84 -14.60 -12.20
CA ARG A 117 17.68 -13.82 -13.12
C ARG A 117 18.92 -13.29 -12.43
N LEU A 118 18.79 -12.83 -11.20
CA LEU A 118 19.94 -12.34 -10.45
C LEU A 118 20.93 -13.47 -10.14
N ALA A 119 20.42 -14.65 -9.78
CA ALA A 119 21.27 -15.80 -9.53
C ALA A 119 22.05 -16.20 -10.78
N ASN A 120 21.38 -16.22 -11.94
CA ASN A 120 22.04 -16.56 -13.20
C ASN A 120 23.10 -15.52 -13.58
N THR A 121 22.84 -14.25 -13.32
CA THR A 121 23.82 -13.21 -13.59
C THR A 121 25.07 -13.41 -12.76
N ASN A 122 24.90 -13.76 -11.48
CA ASN A 122 26.03 -14.01 -10.60
C ASN A 122 26.85 -15.24 -11.04
N LYS A 123 26.19 -16.25 -11.58
CA LYS A 123 26.89 -17.44 -12.03
C LYS A 123 27.76 -17.21 -13.26
N ARG A 124 27.45 -16.19 -14.04
CA ARG A 124 28.20 -15.89 -15.24
C ARG A 124 29.48 -15.11 -14.98
N ARG A 125 29.71 -14.69 -13.76
CA ARG A 125 30.94 -14.02 -13.38
C ARG A 125 32.02 -15.03 -12.87
#